data_d012f4a02b082039bb25c37ac7257504
#
_entry.id   d012f4a02b082039bb25c37ac7257504
#
_cell.length_a   1.000
_cell.length_b   1.000
_cell.length_c   1.000
_cell.angle_alpha   90.00
_cell.angle_beta   90.00
_cell.angle_gamma   90.00
#
_symmetry.space_group_name_H-M   'P 1'
#
loop_
_entity.id
_entity.type
_entity.pdbx_description
1 polymer ?
#
loop_
_entity_poly.entity_id
_entity_poly.type
_entity_poly.pdbx_seq_one_letter_code
_entity_poly.pdbx_strand_id
1 'polypeptide(L)'
;MKNIFLIFLLCSVAACAEKFDISRHWTMSNLKSEADGQIIPNPNIQTEKVAARDNDFSEVFKLPELEVLISKYKSAQLRYDATKASQGFKLTGSGDFGARNEANSEGVATTSLTGQKSLNLQSENTLTLSILEGQKDLLKLDIRSAIDKILGQVMSYELSQMHLDRMRLIYEKYKSMYQQNRPALDAAISAGVINSSENFKFRKTFANYDRKIHEADAAHALFELNVKKYIDAVRGKYTDISNLSADDIAGRATSEKDLLEISKLTKQVSIFKSELALLEGQKKPQGSFVSRLTSPAAVDENWSAFVGINIILPIYDGGEKDLLIEEKLEQSKGVEASINAVQQRNSDSQKQLTRYLLDAKKTLAMLADEQKLSNEVVDDLKTRLGYGGASISDLVSEMMVLAELEFQVLDKKRELRSQVLEYASNYGIVCSLTGSCDSISGSIENIGK
;
A
#
# COMPACT_ATOMS: atom_id res chain seq x y z
N MET A 1 -7.50 18.05 -17.18
CA MET A 1 -6.31 17.57 -17.92
C MET A 1 -5.16 17.03 -17.03
N LYS A 2 -5.14 17.24 -15.69
CA LYS A 2 -4.07 16.70 -14.81
C LYS A 2 -4.26 15.22 -14.39
N ASN A 3 -5.47 14.68 -14.49
CA ASN A 3 -5.74 13.29 -14.06
C ASN A 3 -5.41 12.22 -15.12
N ILE A 4 -5.18 12.61 -16.38
CA ILE A 4 -4.85 11.68 -17.47
C ILE A 4 -3.38 11.27 -17.41
N PHE A 5 -2.50 12.12 -16.85
CA PHE A 5 -1.06 11.82 -16.76
C PHE A 5 -0.73 10.77 -15.68
N LEU A 6 -1.54 10.69 -14.61
CA LEU A 6 -1.33 9.71 -13.53
C LEU A 6 -1.74 8.30 -13.95
N ILE A 7 -2.76 8.18 -14.80
CA ILE A 7 -3.23 6.89 -15.34
C ILE A 7 -2.21 6.35 -16.35
N PHE A 8 -1.54 7.23 -17.13
CA PHE A 8 -0.50 6.81 -18.07
C PHE A 8 0.78 6.31 -17.36
N LEU A 9 1.12 6.87 -16.20
CA LEU A 9 2.30 6.42 -15.44
C LEU A 9 2.06 5.05 -14.76
N LEU A 10 0.86 4.79 -14.29
CA LEU A 10 0.47 3.50 -13.72
C LEU A 10 0.32 2.41 -14.80
N CYS A 11 -0.20 2.76 -15.98
CA CYS A 11 -0.25 1.84 -17.11
C CYS A 11 1.13 1.52 -17.68
N SER A 12 2.11 2.44 -17.62
CA SER A 12 3.46 2.16 -18.13
C SER A 12 4.24 1.18 -17.24
N VAL A 13 4.02 1.18 -15.93
CA VAL A 13 4.64 0.21 -15.02
C VAL A 13 3.99 -1.17 -15.13
N ALA A 14 2.66 -1.23 -15.28
CA ALA A 14 1.95 -2.47 -15.55
C ALA A 14 2.28 -3.04 -16.95
N ALA A 15 2.36 -2.18 -17.98
CA ALA A 15 2.71 -2.59 -19.34
C ALA A 15 4.17 -3.04 -19.47
N CYS A 16 5.10 -2.55 -18.64
CA CYS A 16 6.46 -3.10 -18.57
C CYS A 16 6.49 -4.47 -17.88
N ALA A 17 5.63 -4.72 -16.89
CA ALA A 17 5.51 -6.04 -16.28
C ALA A 17 4.86 -7.07 -17.22
N GLU A 18 3.87 -6.66 -18.02
CA GLU A 18 3.24 -7.55 -19.02
C GLU A 18 4.14 -7.88 -20.22
N LYS A 19 5.08 -7.02 -20.60
CA LYS A 19 6.02 -7.30 -21.70
C LYS A 19 7.14 -8.26 -21.33
N PHE A 20 7.38 -8.49 -20.03
CA PHE A 20 8.34 -9.48 -19.56
C PHE A 20 7.60 -10.71 -19.03
N ASP A 21 6.82 -11.37 -19.87
CA ASP A 21 6.30 -12.71 -19.62
C ASP A 21 7.44 -13.73 -19.73
N ILE A 22 8.31 -13.72 -18.71
CA ILE A 22 9.35 -14.73 -18.51
C ILE A 22 8.70 -16.09 -18.20
N SER A 23 7.40 -16.09 -17.85
CA SER A 23 6.68 -17.27 -17.38
C SER A 23 6.40 -18.33 -18.44
N ARG A 24 6.39 -18.00 -19.72
CA ARG A 24 5.97 -18.96 -20.76
C ARG A 24 6.98 -20.05 -21.12
N HIS A 25 8.23 -19.97 -20.61
CA HIS A 25 9.25 -20.94 -21.03
C HIS A 25 10.15 -21.47 -19.92
N TRP A 26 9.80 -21.25 -18.63
CA TRP A 26 10.68 -21.63 -17.56
C TRP A 26 10.02 -22.32 -16.40
N THR A 27 10.51 -23.44 -16.18
CA THR A 27 9.86 -24.32 -15.32
C THR A 27 10.83 -25.06 -14.48
N MET A 28 10.99 -24.98 -13.21
CA MET A 28 11.30 -25.69 -12.23
C MET A 28 11.85 -25.81 -11.01
N SER A 29 12.08 -26.43 -10.20
CA SER A 29 12.00 -26.74 -8.88
C SER A 29 13.01 -27.52 -8.12
N ASN A 30 13.29 -27.27 -6.90
CA ASN A 30 13.93 -28.09 -5.88
C ASN A 30 12.99 -28.31 -4.68
N LEU A 31 12.02 -29.19 -4.85
CA LEU A 31 11.07 -29.49 -3.79
C LEU A 31 11.68 -30.31 -2.64
N LYS A 32 12.73 -31.09 -2.90
CA LYS A 32 13.39 -31.86 -1.83
C LYS A 32 14.03 -30.96 -0.76
N SER A 33 14.63 -29.82 -1.12
CA SER A 33 15.29 -28.97 -0.12
C SER A 33 14.32 -28.19 0.76
N GLU A 34 13.08 -27.94 0.27
CA GLU A 34 12.05 -27.27 1.08
C GLU A 34 11.14 -28.28 1.81
N ALA A 35 10.96 -29.51 1.30
CA ALA A 35 10.24 -30.56 1.99
C ALA A 35 10.99 -31.09 3.22
N ASP A 36 12.33 -31.09 3.16
CA ASP A 36 13.18 -31.52 4.29
C ASP A 36 13.50 -30.40 5.27
N GLY A 37 12.93 -29.20 5.08
CA GLY A 37 13.18 -28.04 5.96
C GLY A 37 14.64 -27.56 5.98
N GLN A 38 15.51 -28.10 5.13
CA GLN A 38 16.88 -27.66 4.98
C GLN A 38 16.97 -26.56 3.92
N ILE A 39 16.77 -25.32 4.36
CA ILE A 39 17.28 -24.17 3.64
C ILE A 39 18.79 -24.29 3.68
N ILE A 40 19.44 -24.53 2.53
CA ILE A 40 20.91 -24.41 2.45
C ILE A 40 21.19 -22.95 2.70
N PRO A 41 21.78 -22.58 3.88
CA PRO A 41 22.09 -21.18 4.14
C PRO A 41 23.12 -20.76 3.11
N ASN A 42 22.86 -19.64 2.43
CA ASN A 42 23.91 -18.98 1.68
C ASN A 42 25.01 -18.62 2.71
N PRO A 43 26.25 -19.16 2.61
CA PRO A 43 27.27 -18.95 3.63
C PRO A 43 27.69 -17.47 3.77
N ASN A 44 27.28 -16.60 2.88
CA ASN A 44 27.56 -15.17 2.89
C ASN A 44 26.37 -14.29 3.29
N ILE A 45 25.18 -14.84 3.51
CA ILE A 45 24.14 -14.08 4.19
C ILE A 45 24.40 -14.28 5.67
N GLN A 46 25.22 -13.39 6.25
CA GLN A 46 25.17 -13.17 7.68
C GLN A 46 23.71 -12.83 8.00
N THR A 47 23.02 -13.77 8.62
CA THR A 47 21.79 -13.48 9.34
C THR A 47 22.20 -12.53 10.46
N GLU A 48 22.30 -11.24 10.16
CA GLU A 48 22.26 -10.23 11.20
C GLU A 48 21.01 -10.57 12.02
N LYS A 49 21.25 -11.01 13.26
CA LYS A 49 20.20 -11.05 14.26
C LYS A 49 19.57 -9.69 14.21
N VAL A 50 18.30 -9.64 13.72
CA VAL A 50 17.52 -8.40 13.67
C VAL A 50 17.53 -7.87 15.09
N ALA A 51 18.38 -6.88 15.33
CA ALA A 51 18.40 -6.09 16.55
C ALA A 51 16.98 -5.57 16.76
N ALA A 52 16.57 -5.37 18.02
CA ALA A 52 15.24 -4.94 18.41
C ALA A 52 14.64 -3.99 17.38
N ARG A 53 13.51 -4.40 16.78
CA ARG A 53 12.86 -3.68 15.69
C ARG A 53 12.68 -2.22 16.09
N ASP A 54 13.34 -1.33 15.40
CA ASP A 54 13.00 0.08 15.47
C ASP A 54 11.65 0.24 14.78
N ASN A 55 10.58 0.27 15.58
CA ASN A 55 9.20 0.36 15.10
C ASN A 55 8.82 1.79 14.67
N ASP A 56 9.79 2.71 14.59
CA ASP A 56 9.57 4.09 14.21
C ASP A 56 9.59 4.26 12.68
N PHE A 57 8.46 4.65 12.12
CA PHE A 57 8.27 4.98 10.70
C PHE A 57 8.59 6.44 10.37
N SER A 58 9.25 7.20 11.24
CA SER A 58 9.52 8.63 11.04
C SER A 58 10.31 8.92 9.76
N GLU A 59 11.25 8.05 9.37
CA GLU A 59 12.00 8.19 8.12
C GLU A 59 11.11 8.04 6.87
N VAL A 60 10.10 7.17 6.94
CA VAL A 60 9.14 6.99 5.85
C VAL A 60 8.34 8.28 5.61
N PHE A 61 8.06 9.04 6.67
CA PHE A 61 7.34 10.30 6.59
C PHE A 61 8.12 11.44 5.88
N LYS A 62 9.42 11.28 5.69
CA LYS A 62 10.27 12.22 4.94
C LYS A 62 10.20 11.98 3.41
N LEU A 63 9.53 10.91 2.97
CA LEU A 63 9.33 10.66 1.56
C LEU A 63 8.41 11.72 0.94
N PRO A 64 8.74 12.27 -0.24
CA PRO A 64 7.98 13.36 -0.86
C PRO A 64 6.49 13.02 -1.06
N GLU A 65 6.18 11.76 -1.34
CA GLU A 65 4.81 11.28 -1.54
C GLU A 65 3.97 11.37 -0.25
N LEU A 66 4.61 11.23 0.92
CA LEU A 66 3.96 11.31 2.22
C LEU A 66 3.97 12.73 2.79
N GLU A 67 4.98 13.53 2.47
CA GLU A 67 5.12 14.91 2.96
C GLU A 67 3.88 15.75 2.66
N VAL A 68 3.32 15.60 1.45
CA VAL A 68 2.07 16.29 1.06
C VAL A 68 0.89 15.87 1.92
N LEU A 69 0.74 14.56 2.19
CA LEU A 69 -0.34 14.03 3.02
C LEU A 69 -0.19 14.45 4.48
N ILE A 70 1.04 14.43 5.00
CA ILE A 70 1.37 14.88 6.35
C ILE A 70 1.09 16.39 6.51
N SER A 71 1.45 17.20 5.53
CA SER A 71 1.15 18.63 5.53
C SER A 71 -0.36 18.88 5.56
N LYS A 72 -1.14 18.14 4.75
CA LYS A 72 -2.61 18.18 4.80
C LYS A 72 -3.17 17.77 6.18
N TYR A 73 -2.63 16.70 6.76
CA TYR A 73 -3.04 16.24 8.09
C TYR A 73 -2.75 17.29 9.16
N LYS A 74 -1.55 17.90 9.17
CA LYS A 74 -1.19 18.98 10.10
C LYS A 74 -2.09 20.20 9.92
N SER A 75 -2.40 20.57 8.67
CA SER A 75 -3.33 21.66 8.38
C SER A 75 -4.74 21.35 8.91
N ALA A 76 -5.23 20.13 8.72
CA ALA A 76 -6.52 19.69 9.25
C ALA A 76 -6.54 19.67 10.79
N GLN A 77 -5.43 19.25 11.43
CA GLN A 77 -5.26 19.30 12.88
C GLN A 77 -5.33 20.74 13.39
N LEU A 78 -4.58 21.66 12.79
CA LEU A 78 -4.60 23.08 13.16
C LEU A 78 -6.00 23.69 12.98
N ARG A 79 -6.71 23.32 11.92
CA ARG A 79 -8.10 23.74 11.69
C ARG A 79 -9.05 23.22 12.79
N TYR A 80 -8.90 21.95 13.16
CA TYR A 80 -9.65 21.36 14.27
C TYR A 80 -9.37 22.11 15.58
N ASP A 81 -8.10 22.36 15.92
CA ASP A 81 -7.69 23.03 17.13
C ASP A 81 -8.15 24.50 17.14
N ALA A 82 -8.05 25.21 16.03
CA ALA A 82 -8.57 26.57 15.87
C ALA A 82 -10.10 26.62 16.06
N THR A 83 -10.83 25.66 15.47
CA THR A 83 -12.29 25.56 15.65
C THR A 83 -12.64 25.24 17.11
N LYS A 84 -11.93 24.34 17.75
CA LYS A 84 -12.10 23.99 19.17
C LYS A 84 -11.83 25.22 20.05
N ALA A 85 -10.76 25.96 19.79
CA ALA A 85 -10.43 27.19 20.52
C ALA A 85 -11.50 28.28 20.30
N SER A 86 -12.09 28.35 19.11
CA SER A 86 -13.12 29.34 18.77
C SER A 86 -14.46 29.13 19.48
N GLN A 87 -14.66 27.98 20.13
CA GLN A 87 -15.89 27.68 20.90
C GLN A 87 -15.96 28.40 22.25
N GLY A 88 -14.87 29.02 22.64
CA GLY A 88 -14.82 29.81 23.87
C GLY A 88 -15.58 31.14 23.77
N PHE A 89 -15.53 31.89 24.87
CA PHE A 89 -16.00 33.27 24.88
C PHE A 89 -15.15 34.12 23.97
N LYS A 90 -15.78 34.85 23.02
CA LYS A 90 -15.09 35.75 22.11
C LYS A 90 -15.18 37.19 22.64
N LEU A 91 -14.03 37.83 22.78
CA LEU A 91 -13.93 39.21 23.12
C LEU A 91 -13.39 39.96 21.89
N THR A 92 -14.16 40.91 21.38
CA THR A 92 -13.80 41.69 20.21
C THR A 92 -13.80 43.16 20.57
N GLY A 93 -12.69 43.85 20.32
CA GLY A 93 -12.61 45.30 20.38
C GLY A 93 -12.81 45.90 19.00
N SER A 94 -13.65 46.91 18.84
CA SER A 94 -13.79 47.67 17.61
C SER A 94 -13.71 49.15 17.94
N GLY A 95 -13.13 49.92 17.03
CA GLY A 95 -13.08 51.39 17.09
C GLY A 95 -13.64 51.97 15.78
N ASP A 96 -14.66 52.78 15.90
CA ASP A 96 -15.26 53.52 14.78
C ASP A 96 -14.86 54.96 14.85
N PHE A 97 -14.30 55.50 13.78
CA PHE A 97 -13.90 56.86 13.65
C PHE A 97 -14.73 57.51 12.52
N GLY A 98 -15.46 58.54 12.84
CA GLY A 98 -16.32 59.24 11.88
C GLY A 98 -16.44 60.71 12.17
N ALA A 99 -16.94 61.49 11.24
CA ALA A 99 -17.38 62.86 11.45
C ALA A 99 -18.90 62.86 11.51
N ARG A 100 -19.47 63.44 12.59
CA ARG A 100 -20.91 63.68 12.66
C ARG A 100 -21.24 64.93 11.89
N ASN A 101 -22.16 64.88 10.97
CA ASN A 101 -22.54 65.96 10.09
C ASN A 101 -23.53 66.89 10.80
N GLU A 102 -23.09 67.46 11.91
CA GLU A 102 -23.81 68.52 12.61
C GLU A 102 -22.98 69.80 12.53
N ALA A 103 -23.60 70.97 12.67
CA ALA A 103 -23.07 72.32 12.34
C ALA A 103 -21.72 72.68 13.00
N ASN A 104 -21.20 71.90 13.90
CA ASN A 104 -19.83 71.98 14.41
C ASN A 104 -19.18 70.60 14.18
N SER A 105 -18.40 70.39 13.14
CA SER A 105 -17.74 69.19 12.72
C SER A 105 -16.72 68.68 13.76
N GLU A 106 -17.17 68.17 14.88
CA GLU A 106 -16.34 67.41 15.85
C GLU A 106 -16.17 65.98 15.39
N GLY A 107 -14.94 65.56 15.27
CA GLY A 107 -14.62 64.16 14.98
C GLY A 107 -15.10 63.28 16.14
N VAL A 108 -15.93 62.29 15.82
CA VAL A 108 -16.46 61.36 16.79
C VAL A 108 -15.65 60.05 16.73
N ALA A 109 -15.05 59.66 17.83
CA ALA A 109 -14.37 58.39 17.97
C ALA A 109 -15.11 57.55 19.01
N THR A 110 -15.67 56.40 18.60
CA THR A 110 -16.26 55.44 19.54
C THR A 110 -15.44 54.17 19.58
N THR A 111 -15.15 53.67 20.76
CA THR A 111 -14.53 52.35 20.93
C THR A 111 -15.55 51.43 21.59
N SER A 112 -15.69 50.23 21.12
CA SER A 112 -16.55 49.22 21.72
C SER A 112 -15.81 47.93 22.03
N LEU A 113 -16.08 47.36 23.18
CA LEU A 113 -15.65 46.03 23.57
C LEU A 113 -16.88 45.14 23.60
N THR A 114 -16.91 44.12 22.75
CA THR A 114 -18.04 43.20 22.64
C THR A 114 -17.60 41.80 23.04
N GLY A 115 -18.26 41.27 24.07
CA GLY A 115 -18.16 39.87 24.44
C GLY A 115 -19.35 39.10 23.88
N GLN A 116 -19.10 38.01 23.18
CA GLN A 116 -20.15 37.18 22.59
C GLN A 116 -19.91 35.70 22.95
N LYS A 117 -20.96 35.02 23.37
CA LYS A 117 -20.99 33.57 23.54
C LYS A 117 -22.28 33.05 22.94
N SER A 118 -22.18 32.16 21.97
CA SER A 118 -23.35 31.57 21.37
C SER A 118 -24.02 30.55 22.30
N LEU A 119 -25.34 30.58 22.40
CA LEU A 119 -26.13 29.72 23.28
C LEU A 119 -26.56 28.41 22.64
N ASN A 120 -26.67 28.38 21.29
CA ASN A 120 -27.12 27.21 20.53
C ASN A 120 -25.96 26.36 19.98
N LEU A 121 -24.73 26.75 20.26
CA LEU A 121 -23.53 26.20 19.62
C LEU A 121 -23.14 24.81 20.12
N GLN A 122 -23.75 24.27 21.15
CA GLN A 122 -23.28 23.01 21.68
C GLN A 122 -23.48 21.87 20.69
N SER A 123 -24.58 21.86 19.92
CA SER A 123 -24.81 20.89 18.85
C SER A 123 -24.05 21.22 17.55
N GLU A 124 -24.08 22.47 17.11
CA GLU A 124 -23.48 22.90 15.83
C GLU A 124 -21.96 22.84 15.86
N ASN A 125 -21.35 23.34 16.94
CA ASN A 125 -19.90 23.25 17.16
C ASN A 125 -19.43 21.80 17.34
N THR A 126 -20.19 20.98 18.05
CA THR A 126 -19.85 19.56 18.22
C THR A 126 -19.91 18.83 16.89
N LEU A 127 -20.89 19.12 16.06
CA LEU A 127 -21.01 18.54 14.70
C LEU A 127 -19.89 19.03 13.80
N THR A 128 -19.56 20.30 13.82
CA THR A 128 -18.43 20.86 13.07
C THR A 128 -17.10 20.21 13.49
N LEU A 129 -16.88 20.02 14.78
CA LEU A 129 -15.70 19.31 15.27
C LEU A 129 -15.70 17.85 14.85
N SER A 130 -16.86 17.16 14.88
CA SER A 130 -16.99 15.79 14.41
C SER A 130 -16.67 15.65 12.92
N ILE A 131 -17.09 16.61 12.10
CA ILE A 131 -16.75 16.66 10.67
C ILE A 131 -15.23 16.82 10.48
N LEU A 132 -14.61 17.77 11.18
CA LEU A 132 -13.17 18.03 11.09
C LEU A 132 -12.35 16.85 11.62
N GLU A 133 -12.79 16.19 12.70
CA GLU A 133 -12.19 14.98 13.22
C GLU A 133 -12.29 13.83 12.20
N GLY A 134 -13.45 13.64 11.60
CA GLY A 134 -13.64 12.67 10.53
C GLY A 134 -12.72 12.93 9.32
N GLN A 135 -12.56 14.20 8.90
CA GLN A 135 -11.63 14.58 7.83
C GLN A 135 -10.17 14.30 8.20
N LYS A 136 -9.78 14.57 9.45
CA LYS A 136 -8.46 14.23 9.97
C LYS A 136 -8.21 12.72 9.97
N ASP A 137 -9.21 11.94 10.39
CA ASP A 137 -9.13 10.48 10.39
C ASP A 137 -9.02 9.91 8.97
N LEU A 138 -9.72 10.49 7.99
CA LEU A 138 -9.54 10.13 6.58
C LEU A 138 -8.10 10.35 6.11
N LEU A 139 -7.49 11.47 6.50
CA LEU A 139 -6.09 11.76 6.14
C LEU A 139 -5.12 10.77 6.80
N LYS A 140 -5.39 10.31 8.03
CA LYS A 140 -4.61 9.22 8.66
C LYS A 140 -4.70 7.92 7.83
N LEU A 141 -5.91 7.56 7.39
CA LEU A 141 -6.12 6.39 6.55
C LEU A 141 -5.45 6.55 5.16
N ASP A 142 -5.38 7.78 4.63
CA ASP A 142 -4.65 8.05 3.39
C ASP A 142 -3.14 7.90 3.55
N ILE A 143 -2.57 8.39 4.66
CA ILE A 143 -1.17 8.19 5.02
C ILE A 143 -0.88 6.68 5.17
N ARG A 144 -1.71 5.95 5.92
CA ARG A 144 -1.59 4.50 6.06
C ARG A 144 -1.62 3.79 4.70
N SER A 145 -2.54 4.18 3.82
CA SER A 145 -2.65 3.62 2.46
C SER A 145 -1.40 3.87 1.61
N ALA A 146 -0.79 5.04 1.74
CA ALA A 146 0.43 5.37 1.02
C ALA A 146 1.62 4.55 1.54
N ILE A 147 1.74 4.37 2.87
CA ILE A 147 2.77 3.50 3.47
C ILE A 147 2.56 2.05 3.05
N ASP A 148 1.33 1.56 3.05
CA ASP A 148 0.98 0.20 2.65
C ASP A 148 1.40 -0.09 1.19
N LYS A 149 1.19 0.88 0.30
CA LYS A 149 1.67 0.80 -1.09
C LYS A 149 3.20 0.77 -1.19
N ILE A 150 3.89 1.58 -0.38
CA ILE A 150 5.36 1.60 -0.32
C ILE A 150 5.87 0.23 0.14
N LEU A 151 5.30 -0.32 1.20
CA LEU A 151 5.62 -1.67 1.68
C LEU A 151 5.40 -2.73 0.59
N GLY A 152 4.25 -2.68 -0.12
CA GLY A 152 3.96 -3.58 -1.22
C GLY A 152 5.00 -3.54 -2.35
N GLN A 153 5.49 -2.34 -2.69
CA GLN A 153 6.56 -2.17 -3.69
C GLN A 153 7.90 -2.73 -3.21
N VAL A 154 8.27 -2.49 -1.96
CA VAL A 154 9.52 -3.03 -1.39
C VAL A 154 9.46 -4.55 -1.31
N MET A 155 8.34 -5.12 -0.88
CA MET A 155 8.16 -6.58 -0.84
C MET A 155 8.19 -7.22 -2.23
N SER A 156 7.61 -6.55 -3.24
CA SER A 156 7.70 -7.02 -4.64
C SER A 156 9.14 -7.03 -5.13
N TYR A 157 9.93 -6.03 -4.75
CA TYR A 157 11.36 -5.99 -5.04
C TYR A 157 12.11 -7.16 -4.38
N GLU A 158 11.90 -7.40 -3.08
CA GLU A 158 12.53 -8.49 -2.34
C GLU A 158 12.19 -9.86 -2.93
N LEU A 159 10.93 -10.09 -3.29
CA LEU A 159 10.52 -11.32 -3.99
C LEU A 159 11.22 -11.48 -5.34
N SER A 160 11.41 -10.38 -6.08
CA SER A 160 12.14 -10.39 -7.35
C SER A 160 13.62 -10.71 -7.16
N GLN A 161 14.25 -10.11 -6.13
CA GLN A 161 15.65 -10.38 -5.76
C GLN A 161 15.85 -11.86 -5.41
N MET A 162 15.02 -12.37 -4.50
CA MET A 162 15.08 -13.76 -4.09
C MET A 162 14.89 -14.74 -5.27
N HIS A 163 13.98 -14.42 -6.20
CA HIS A 163 13.78 -15.21 -7.40
C HIS A 163 15.02 -15.24 -8.29
N LEU A 164 15.63 -14.08 -8.54
CA LEU A 164 16.83 -13.93 -9.34
C LEU A 164 18.02 -14.70 -8.74
N ASP A 165 18.22 -14.60 -7.42
CA ASP A 165 19.31 -15.31 -6.72
C ASP A 165 19.12 -16.83 -6.83
N ARG A 166 17.89 -17.33 -6.70
CA ARG A 166 17.58 -18.75 -6.89
C ARG A 166 17.76 -19.21 -8.33
N MET A 167 17.38 -18.38 -9.32
CA MET A 167 17.64 -18.66 -10.74
C MET A 167 19.15 -18.86 -10.98
N ARG A 168 19.98 -17.97 -10.46
CA ARG A 168 21.45 -18.06 -10.57
C ARG A 168 22.00 -19.34 -9.96
N LEU A 169 21.51 -19.71 -8.75
CA LEU A 169 21.91 -20.96 -8.09
C LEU A 169 21.56 -22.21 -8.91
N ILE A 170 20.35 -22.28 -9.47
CA ILE A 170 19.95 -23.40 -10.36
C ILE A 170 20.82 -23.44 -11.59
N TYR A 171 21.04 -22.30 -12.24
CA TYR A 171 21.87 -22.18 -13.44
C TYR A 171 23.31 -22.68 -13.19
N GLU A 172 23.97 -22.17 -12.15
CA GLU A 172 25.34 -22.55 -11.83
C GLU A 172 25.47 -24.04 -11.44
N LYS A 173 24.47 -24.58 -10.73
CA LYS A 173 24.39 -26.02 -10.43
C LYS A 173 24.44 -26.86 -11.73
N TYR A 174 23.54 -26.62 -12.65
CA TYR A 174 23.46 -27.43 -13.89
C TYR A 174 24.56 -27.14 -14.88
N LYS A 175 25.06 -25.92 -14.93
CA LYS A 175 26.25 -25.55 -15.71
C LYS A 175 27.49 -26.29 -15.22
N SER A 176 27.69 -26.36 -13.90
CA SER A 176 28.79 -27.14 -13.30
C SER A 176 28.66 -28.64 -13.65
N MET A 177 27.48 -29.20 -13.51
CA MET A 177 27.23 -30.61 -13.87
C MET A 177 27.46 -30.87 -15.37
N TYR A 178 27.07 -29.97 -16.25
CA TYR A 178 27.35 -30.05 -17.67
C TYR A 178 28.85 -30.00 -17.97
N GLN A 179 29.57 -29.06 -17.33
CA GLN A 179 31.01 -28.91 -17.48
C GLN A 179 31.79 -30.16 -17.03
N GLN A 180 31.35 -30.80 -15.94
CA GLN A 180 31.94 -32.06 -15.48
C GLN A 180 31.77 -33.20 -16.48
N ASN A 181 30.63 -33.27 -17.15
CA ASN A 181 30.33 -34.33 -18.12
C ASN A 181 30.78 -34.01 -19.55
N ARG A 182 31.18 -32.75 -19.83
CA ARG A 182 31.57 -32.30 -21.16
C ARG A 182 32.75 -33.08 -21.76
N PRO A 183 33.83 -33.43 -21.05
CA PRO A 183 34.93 -34.20 -21.62
C PRO A 183 34.49 -35.57 -22.15
N ALA A 184 33.60 -36.26 -21.42
CA ALA A 184 33.03 -37.53 -21.87
C ALA A 184 32.09 -37.36 -23.06
N LEU A 185 31.34 -36.28 -23.11
CA LEU A 185 30.48 -35.92 -24.26
C LEU A 185 31.32 -35.63 -25.52
N ASP A 186 32.38 -34.81 -25.41
CA ASP A 186 33.27 -34.47 -26.50
C ASP A 186 34.04 -35.72 -27.02
N ALA A 187 34.43 -36.63 -26.14
CA ALA A 187 35.04 -37.91 -26.52
C ALA A 187 34.04 -38.80 -27.29
N ALA A 188 32.78 -38.90 -26.83
CA ALA A 188 31.74 -39.69 -27.50
C ALA A 188 31.40 -39.12 -28.90
N ILE A 189 31.41 -37.80 -29.05
CA ILE A 189 31.23 -37.11 -30.33
C ILE A 189 32.40 -37.42 -31.27
N SER A 190 33.64 -37.31 -30.75
CA SER A 190 34.85 -37.60 -31.52
C SER A 190 34.92 -39.06 -31.97
N ALA A 191 34.37 -39.98 -31.20
CA ALA A 191 34.24 -41.39 -31.55
C ALA A 191 33.07 -41.69 -32.51
N GLY A 192 32.27 -40.68 -32.88
CA GLY A 192 31.09 -40.85 -33.73
C GLY A 192 29.90 -41.57 -33.08
N VAL A 193 29.92 -41.74 -31.78
CA VAL A 193 28.85 -42.37 -30.99
C VAL A 193 27.68 -41.42 -30.82
N ILE A 194 27.94 -40.14 -30.71
CA ILE A 194 26.93 -39.09 -30.53
C ILE A 194 27.03 -38.06 -31.63
N ASN A 195 25.88 -37.54 -32.08
CA ASN A 195 25.88 -36.49 -33.08
C ASN A 195 26.28 -35.13 -32.46
N SER A 196 27.16 -34.40 -33.12
CA SER A 196 27.56 -33.05 -32.73
C SER A 196 26.39 -32.07 -32.54
N SER A 197 25.25 -32.31 -33.20
CA SER A 197 24.04 -31.51 -33.04
C SER A 197 23.47 -31.51 -31.62
N GLU A 198 23.68 -32.60 -30.86
CA GLU A 198 23.21 -32.70 -29.46
C GLU A 198 24.00 -31.78 -28.56
N ASN A 199 25.33 -31.76 -28.69
CA ASN A 199 26.15 -30.79 -27.94
C ASN A 199 25.76 -29.35 -28.27
N PHE A 200 25.39 -29.07 -29.50
CA PHE A 200 24.87 -27.76 -29.92
C PHE A 200 23.55 -27.42 -29.19
N LYS A 201 22.62 -28.37 -29.02
CA LYS A 201 21.38 -28.17 -28.28
C LYS A 201 21.65 -27.79 -26.85
N PHE A 202 22.54 -28.50 -26.13
CA PHE A 202 22.90 -28.22 -24.75
C PHE A 202 23.51 -26.82 -24.60
N ARG A 203 24.48 -26.46 -25.45
CA ARG A 203 25.08 -25.13 -25.46
C ARG A 203 24.07 -24.02 -25.71
N LYS A 204 23.13 -24.27 -26.66
CA LYS A 204 22.04 -23.32 -26.93
C LYS A 204 21.11 -23.16 -25.72
N THR A 205 20.80 -24.25 -25.02
CA THR A 205 19.98 -24.18 -23.81
C THR A 205 20.65 -23.35 -22.73
N PHE A 206 21.96 -23.56 -22.46
CA PHE A 206 22.69 -22.73 -21.51
C PHE A 206 22.78 -21.27 -21.92
N ALA A 207 23.01 -21.00 -23.20
CA ALA A 207 23.02 -19.62 -23.71
C ALA A 207 21.65 -18.92 -23.54
N ASN A 208 20.55 -19.67 -23.69
CA ASN A 208 19.22 -19.16 -23.40
C ASN A 208 19.03 -18.88 -21.92
N TYR A 209 19.54 -19.74 -21.04
CA TYR A 209 19.47 -19.52 -19.59
C TYR A 209 20.26 -18.29 -19.18
N ASP A 210 21.47 -18.15 -19.66
CA ASP A 210 22.34 -17.01 -19.40
C ASP A 210 21.68 -15.69 -19.84
N ARG A 211 21.13 -15.68 -21.05
CA ARG A 211 20.38 -14.53 -21.59
C ARG A 211 19.20 -14.14 -20.70
N LYS A 212 18.40 -15.11 -20.24
CA LYS A 212 17.22 -14.84 -19.41
C LYS A 212 17.58 -14.36 -18.01
N ILE A 213 18.65 -14.89 -17.41
CA ILE A 213 19.17 -14.38 -16.14
C ILE A 213 19.64 -12.94 -16.31
N HIS A 214 20.34 -12.64 -17.41
CA HIS A 214 20.78 -11.29 -17.69
C HIS A 214 19.61 -10.32 -17.91
N GLU A 215 18.57 -10.73 -18.64
CA GLU A 215 17.34 -9.96 -18.83
C GLU A 215 16.62 -9.71 -17.48
N ALA A 216 16.52 -10.74 -16.63
CA ALA A 216 15.93 -10.62 -15.30
C ALA A 216 16.75 -9.71 -14.37
N ASP A 217 18.08 -9.79 -14.46
CA ASP A 217 19.03 -8.94 -13.71
C ASP A 217 18.89 -7.47 -14.13
N ALA A 218 18.83 -7.19 -15.41
CA ALA A 218 18.62 -5.84 -15.93
C ALA A 218 17.25 -5.26 -15.49
N ALA A 219 16.19 -6.08 -15.55
CA ALA A 219 14.86 -5.68 -15.07
C ALA A 219 14.84 -5.41 -13.57
N HIS A 220 15.53 -6.24 -12.79
CA HIS A 220 15.67 -6.07 -11.34
C HIS A 220 16.44 -4.79 -10.99
N ALA A 221 17.56 -4.52 -11.68
CA ALA A 221 18.33 -3.29 -11.48
C ALA A 221 17.51 -2.02 -11.79
N LEU A 222 16.68 -2.04 -12.82
CA LEU A 222 15.75 -0.93 -13.11
C LEU A 222 14.69 -0.78 -12.02
N PHE A 223 14.20 -1.90 -11.49
CA PHE A 223 13.24 -1.87 -10.38
C PHE A 223 13.88 -1.32 -9.10
N GLU A 224 15.11 -1.72 -8.79
CA GLU A 224 15.89 -1.20 -7.66
C GLU A 224 16.01 0.32 -7.70
N LEU A 225 16.35 0.90 -8.85
CA LEU A 225 16.44 2.37 -8.99
C LEU A 225 15.15 3.08 -8.60
N ASN A 226 13.99 2.49 -8.91
CA ASN A 226 12.69 3.07 -8.61
C ASN A 226 12.30 2.94 -7.12
N VAL A 227 12.71 1.85 -6.45
CA VAL A 227 12.27 1.57 -5.07
C VAL A 227 13.34 1.81 -4.01
N LYS A 228 14.59 2.10 -4.39
CA LYS A 228 15.72 2.26 -3.48
C LYS A 228 15.43 3.22 -2.32
N LYS A 229 14.83 4.38 -2.61
CA LYS A 229 14.44 5.36 -1.60
C LYS A 229 13.44 4.80 -0.58
N TYR A 230 12.57 3.87 -1.00
CA TYR A 230 11.60 3.22 -0.13
C TYR A 230 12.26 2.13 0.71
N ILE A 231 13.15 1.33 0.10
CA ILE A 231 13.92 0.28 0.80
C ILE A 231 14.69 0.91 1.96
N ASP A 232 15.42 2.00 1.70
CA ASP A 232 16.22 2.67 2.73
C ASP A 232 15.34 3.22 3.87
N ALA A 233 14.14 3.72 3.54
CA ALA A 233 13.21 4.27 4.53
C ALA A 233 12.53 3.21 5.40
N VAL A 234 12.24 2.00 4.87
CA VAL A 234 11.49 0.94 5.59
C VAL A 234 12.37 -0.20 6.09
N ARG A 235 13.69 -0.19 5.81
CA ARG A 235 14.63 -1.26 6.17
C ARG A 235 14.55 -1.59 7.67
N GLY A 236 14.35 -2.87 7.98
CA GLY A 236 14.27 -3.38 9.36
C GLY A 236 12.97 -3.06 10.12
N LYS A 237 12.00 -2.41 9.48
CA LYS A 237 10.75 -1.96 10.13
C LYS A 237 9.57 -2.92 9.92
N TYR A 238 9.74 -3.97 9.16
CA TYR A 238 8.71 -4.96 8.85
C TYR A 238 9.26 -6.38 8.89
N THR A 239 8.38 -7.36 8.96
CA THR A 239 8.79 -8.77 8.89
C THR A 239 9.01 -9.14 7.42
N ASP A 240 10.19 -9.64 7.10
CA ASP A 240 10.48 -10.20 5.80
C ASP A 240 9.56 -11.39 5.51
N ILE A 241 8.80 -11.30 4.42
CA ILE A 241 7.88 -12.35 3.98
C ILE A 241 8.55 -13.41 3.10
N SER A 242 9.80 -13.21 2.71
CA SER A 242 10.54 -14.15 1.86
C SER A 242 10.64 -15.54 2.49
N ASN A 243 10.66 -15.59 3.83
CA ASN A 243 10.73 -16.81 4.62
C ASN A 243 9.34 -17.41 4.94
N LEU A 244 8.24 -16.71 4.65
CA LEU A 244 6.89 -17.23 4.88
C LEU A 244 6.47 -18.14 3.74
N SER A 245 5.73 -19.21 4.08
CA SER A 245 5.07 -20.01 3.06
C SER A 245 3.97 -19.22 2.36
N ALA A 246 3.65 -19.57 1.12
CA ALA A 246 2.55 -18.91 0.41
C ALA A 246 1.20 -19.10 1.13
N ASP A 247 1.03 -20.20 1.86
CA ASP A 247 -0.17 -20.47 2.66
C ASP A 247 -0.26 -19.56 3.89
N ASP A 248 0.85 -19.32 4.58
CA ASP A 248 0.89 -18.41 5.72
C ASP A 248 0.57 -16.97 5.27
N ILE A 249 1.16 -16.55 4.14
CA ILE A 249 0.90 -15.23 3.55
C ILE A 249 -0.58 -15.11 3.15
N ALA A 250 -1.12 -16.13 2.45
CA ALA A 250 -2.51 -16.15 2.02
C ALA A 250 -3.47 -16.21 3.22
N GLY A 251 -3.17 -17.00 4.25
CA GLY A 251 -3.94 -17.07 5.48
C GLY A 251 -4.03 -15.72 6.18
N ARG A 252 -2.92 -14.99 6.28
CA ARG A 252 -2.90 -13.63 6.85
C ARG A 252 -3.72 -12.67 5.98
N ALA A 253 -3.51 -12.67 4.66
CA ALA A 253 -4.21 -11.78 3.74
C ALA A 253 -5.73 -11.99 3.74
N THR A 254 -6.21 -13.22 3.83
CA THR A 254 -7.64 -13.54 3.80
C THR A 254 -8.33 -13.45 5.16
N SER A 255 -7.59 -13.43 6.27
CA SER A 255 -8.13 -13.28 7.62
C SER A 255 -8.44 -11.82 7.98
N GLU A 256 -7.87 -10.85 7.28
CA GLU A 256 -8.08 -9.44 7.55
C GLU A 256 -9.51 -9.03 7.17
N LYS A 257 -10.24 -8.50 8.17
CA LYS A 257 -11.64 -8.06 8.00
C LYS A 257 -11.74 -6.55 7.75
N ASP A 258 -10.75 -5.81 8.23
CA ASP A 258 -10.76 -4.35 8.20
C ASP A 258 -10.05 -3.83 6.95
N LEU A 259 -10.72 -3.94 5.81
CA LEU A 259 -10.21 -3.38 4.56
C LEU A 259 -10.09 -1.86 4.66
N LEU A 260 -8.93 -1.34 4.31
CA LEU A 260 -8.62 0.07 4.42
C LEU A 260 -9.58 0.95 3.60
N GLU A 261 -9.99 0.47 2.41
CA GLU A 261 -10.96 1.17 1.55
C GLU A 261 -12.35 1.26 2.21
N ILE A 262 -12.81 0.18 2.85
CA ILE A 262 -14.08 0.17 3.59
C ILE A 262 -14.01 1.12 4.79
N SER A 263 -12.90 1.13 5.52
CA SER A 263 -12.70 2.04 6.63
C SER A 263 -12.77 3.51 6.19
N LYS A 264 -12.17 3.85 5.03
CA LYS A 264 -12.25 5.20 4.43
C LYS A 264 -13.69 5.57 4.07
N LEU A 265 -14.39 4.69 3.35
CA LEU A 265 -15.78 4.92 2.95
C LEU A 265 -16.72 5.04 4.15
N THR A 266 -16.53 4.22 5.18
CA THR A 266 -17.31 4.31 6.43
C THR A 266 -17.11 5.64 7.14
N LYS A 267 -15.87 6.16 7.16
CA LYS A 267 -15.59 7.50 7.69
C LYS A 267 -16.25 8.60 6.85
N GLN A 268 -16.27 8.48 5.52
CA GLN A 268 -16.98 9.42 4.65
C GLN A 268 -18.48 9.45 4.94
N VAL A 269 -19.12 8.28 5.12
CA VAL A 269 -20.53 8.20 5.53
C VAL A 269 -20.75 8.90 6.87
N SER A 270 -19.85 8.70 7.84
CA SER A 270 -19.94 9.37 9.15
C SER A 270 -19.84 10.89 9.02
N ILE A 271 -18.96 11.41 8.16
CA ILE A 271 -18.85 12.84 7.87
C ILE A 271 -20.14 13.37 7.26
N PHE A 272 -20.69 12.71 6.22
CA PHE A 272 -21.95 13.13 5.62
C PHE A 272 -23.12 13.13 6.60
N LYS A 273 -23.19 12.14 7.51
CA LYS A 273 -24.21 12.14 8.58
C LYS A 273 -24.05 13.33 9.52
N SER A 274 -22.82 13.72 9.85
CA SER A 274 -22.57 14.91 10.67
C SER A 274 -22.86 16.20 9.90
N GLU A 275 -22.58 16.27 8.59
CA GLU A 275 -22.94 17.42 7.73
C GLU A 275 -24.45 17.57 7.58
N LEU A 276 -25.19 16.47 7.42
CA LEU A 276 -26.66 16.46 7.39
C LEU A 276 -27.24 17.00 8.70
N ALA A 277 -26.76 16.48 9.84
CA ALA A 277 -27.23 16.96 11.14
C ALA A 277 -26.91 18.45 11.37
N LEU A 278 -25.78 18.94 10.81
CA LEU A 278 -25.41 20.35 10.84
C LEU A 278 -26.39 21.20 10.03
N LEU A 279 -26.69 20.80 8.78
CA LEU A 279 -27.65 21.50 7.90
C LEU A 279 -29.07 21.54 8.50
N GLU A 280 -29.51 20.42 9.07
CA GLU A 280 -30.78 20.35 9.81
C GLU A 280 -30.79 21.27 11.05
N GLY A 281 -29.65 21.35 11.76
CA GLY A 281 -29.48 22.25 12.91
C GLY A 281 -29.61 23.72 12.48
N GLN A 282 -29.09 24.09 11.33
CA GLN A 282 -29.15 25.46 10.78
C GLN A 282 -30.56 25.91 10.37
N LYS A 283 -31.54 25.02 10.28
CA LYS A 283 -32.96 25.37 10.12
C LYS A 283 -33.63 25.78 11.42
N LYS A 284 -32.99 25.52 12.56
CA LYS A 284 -33.54 25.81 13.89
C LYS A 284 -33.15 27.24 14.33
N PRO A 285 -33.94 27.87 15.21
CA PRO A 285 -33.58 29.15 15.81
C PRO A 285 -32.21 29.08 16.49
N GLN A 286 -31.37 30.10 16.24
CA GLN A 286 -30.07 30.24 16.86
C GLN A 286 -30.04 31.41 17.85
N GLY A 287 -29.45 31.20 19.01
CA GLY A 287 -29.36 32.22 20.05
C GLY A 287 -27.88 32.51 20.40
N SER A 288 -27.59 33.75 20.75
CA SER A 288 -26.31 34.16 21.30
C SER A 288 -26.46 35.11 22.46
N PHE A 289 -25.62 34.93 23.47
CA PHE A 289 -25.45 35.90 24.54
C PHE A 289 -24.45 36.98 24.08
N VAL A 290 -24.84 38.25 24.20
CA VAL A 290 -24.01 39.37 23.79
C VAL A 290 -23.88 40.34 24.95
N SER A 291 -22.66 40.70 25.29
CA SER A 291 -22.36 41.81 26.19
C SER A 291 -21.52 42.86 25.40
N ARG A 292 -21.90 44.12 25.48
CA ARG A 292 -21.18 45.19 24.84
C ARG A 292 -20.94 46.35 25.77
N LEU A 293 -19.73 46.83 25.80
CA LEU A 293 -19.35 48.04 26.47
C LEU A 293 -18.89 49.07 25.40
N THR A 294 -19.51 50.21 25.35
CA THR A 294 -19.18 51.23 24.33
C THR A 294 -18.75 52.52 25.04
N SER A 295 -17.62 53.11 24.65
CA SER A 295 -17.16 54.36 25.13
C SER A 295 -18.06 55.50 24.62
N PRO A 296 -18.17 56.61 25.38
CA PRO A 296 -18.88 57.78 24.91
C PRO A 296 -18.22 58.34 23.62
N ALA A 297 -19.05 58.93 22.78
CA ALA A 297 -18.60 59.56 21.58
C ALA A 297 -18.06 60.98 21.83
N ALA A 298 -18.53 61.64 22.92
CA ALA A 298 -18.11 62.94 23.39
C ALA A 298 -17.75 62.90 24.88
N VAL A 299 -16.97 63.87 25.33
CA VAL A 299 -16.41 63.92 26.69
C VAL A 299 -17.52 63.99 27.77
N ASP A 300 -18.69 64.48 27.45
CA ASP A 300 -19.81 64.64 28.35
C ASP A 300 -20.82 63.49 28.33
N GLU A 301 -20.59 62.43 27.53
CA GLU A 301 -21.46 61.26 27.45
C GLU A 301 -20.94 60.16 28.38
N ASN A 302 -21.87 59.35 28.89
CA ASN A 302 -21.54 58.21 29.78
C ASN A 302 -21.26 56.94 28.96
N TRP A 303 -20.40 56.07 29.49
CA TRP A 303 -20.23 54.73 28.97
C TRP A 303 -21.57 53.97 28.95
N SER A 304 -21.83 53.30 27.84
CA SER A 304 -23.01 52.48 27.69
C SER A 304 -22.62 50.98 27.82
N ALA A 305 -23.37 50.26 28.64
CA ALA A 305 -23.25 48.79 28.75
C ALA A 305 -24.53 48.14 28.30
N PHE A 306 -24.39 47.17 27.43
CA PHE A 306 -25.51 46.33 26.95
C PHE A 306 -25.22 44.87 27.29
N VAL A 307 -26.23 44.17 27.82
CA VAL A 307 -26.22 42.74 28.03
C VAL A 307 -27.54 42.20 27.52
N GLY A 308 -27.50 41.24 26.62
CA GLY A 308 -28.72 40.72 26.01
C GLY A 308 -28.51 39.38 25.31
N ILE A 309 -29.62 38.86 24.79
CA ILE A 309 -29.66 37.66 23.97
C ILE A 309 -30.06 38.09 22.57
N ASN A 310 -29.26 37.66 21.60
CA ASN A 310 -29.59 37.79 20.17
C ASN A 310 -30.15 36.46 19.68
N ILE A 311 -31.35 36.47 19.07
CA ILE A 311 -32.00 35.29 18.52
C ILE A 311 -32.15 35.51 17.00
N ILE A 312 -31.58 34.59 16.22
CA ILE A 312 -31.69 34.58 14.77
C ILE A 312 -32.68 33.48 14.38
N LEU A 313 -33.74 33.87 13.71
CA LEU A 313 -34.78 32.98 13.19
C LEU A 313 -34.62 32.88 11.69
N PRO A 314 -34.26 31.73 11.11
CA PRO A 314 -34.35 31.57 9.64
C PRO A 314 -35.80 31.48 9.21
N ILE A 315 -36.31 32.51 8.58
CA ILE A 315 -37.73 32.61 8.21
C ILE A 315 -37.98 31.98 6.84
N TYR A 316 -37.07 32.21 5.90
CA TYR A 316 -37.19 31.70 4.53
C TYR A 316 -35.80 31.73 3.83
N ASP A 317 -35.41 30.63 3.19
CA ASP A 317 -34.14 30.49 2.47
C ASP A 317 -34.32 30.05 1.01
N GLY A 318 -35.56 30.14 0.47
CA GLY A 318 -35.85 29.72 -0.90
C GLY A 318 -35.77 28.21 -1.15
N GLY A 319 -35.67 27.40 -0.08
CA GLY A 319 -35.52 25.94 -0.17
C GLY A 319 -34.04 25.47 -0.38
N GLU A 320 -33.10 26.38 -0.34
CA GLU A 320 -31.64 26.05 -0.55
C GLU A 320 -31.17 24.94 0.40
N LYS A 321 -31.50 25.05 1.69
CA LYS A 321 -31.07 24.05 2.67
C LYS A 321 -31.72 22.70 2.48
N ASP A 322 -32.95 22.65 1.99
CA ASP A 322 -33.63 21.38 1.68
C ASP A 322 -32.91 20.66 0.54
N LEU A 323 -32.54 21.38 -0.50
CA LEU A 323 -31.80 20.85 -1.65
C LEU A 323 -30.39 20.39 -1.23
N LEU A 324 -29.69 21.15 -0.36
CA LEU A 324 -28.39 20.75 0.16
C LEU A 324 -28.48 19.48 1.05
N ILE A 325 -29.54 19.33 1.83
CA ILE A 325 -29.81 18.13 2.62
C ILE A 325 -30.03 16.93 1.69
N GLU A 326 -30.86 17.11 0.64
CA GLU A 326 -31.11 16.05 -0.34
C GLU A 326 -29.83 15.66 -1.09
N GLU A 327 -29.02 16.63 -1.53
CA GLU A 327 -27.71 16.37 -2.13
C GLU A 327 -26.81 15.54 -1.22
N LYS A 328 -26.69 15.91 0.05
CA LYS A 328 -25.87 15.18 1.02
C LYS A 328 -26.38 13.78 1.32
N LEU A 329 -27.71 13.61 1.32
CA LEU A 329 -28.33 12.30 1.50
C LEU A 329 -27.99 11.38 0.32
N GLU A 330 -28.10 11.89 -0.92
CA GLU A 330 -27.75 11.11 -2.11
C GLU A 330 -26.24 10.81 -2.17
N GLN A 331 -25.37 11.76 -1.77
CA GLN A 331 -23.95 11.49 -1.64
C GLN A 331 -23.66 10.37 -0.62
N SER A 332 -24.33 10.38 0.54
CA SER A 332 -24.21 9.32 1.55
C SER A 332 -24.65 7.95 1.02
N LYS A 333 -25.79 7.88 0.33
CA LYS A 333 -26.29 6.65 -0.32
C LYS A 333 -25.29 6.13 -1.37
N GLY A 334 -24.71 7.03 -2.16
CA GLY A 334 -23.68 6.68 -3.16
C GLY A 334 -22.44 6.05 -2.52
N VAL A 335 -22.00 6.57 -1.37
CA VAL A 335 -20.86 5.99 -0.63
C VAL A 335 -21.24 4.65 0.03
N GLU A 336 -22.45 4.52 0.58
CA GLU A 336 -22.95 3.23 1.12
C GLU A 336 -23.04 2.16 0.02
N ALA A 337 -23.49 2.51 -1.18
CA ALA A 337 -23.47 1.62 -2.34
C ALA A 337 -22.02 1.23 -2.73
N SER A 338 -21.07 2.16 -2.62
CA SER A 338 -19.65 1.90 -2.87
C SER A 338 -19.07 0.91 -1.85
N ILE A 339 -19.46 0.99 -0.56
CA ILE A 339 -19.07 0.01 0.46
C ILE A 339 -19.52 -1.39 0.04
N ASN A 340 -20.79 -1.56 -0.34
CA ASN A 340 -21.33 -2.84 -0.79
C ASN A 340 -20.57 -3.37 -2.03
N ALA A 341 -20.25 -2.50 -2.98
CA ALA A 341 -19.49 -2.87 -4.17
C ALA A 341 -18.06 -3.32 -3.83
N VAL A 342 -17.38 -2.65 -2.88
CA VAL A 342 -16.04 -3.05 -2.41
C VAL A 342 -16.11 -4.39 -1.68
N GLN A 343 -17.12 -4.61 -0.82
CA GLN A 343 -17.31 -5.88 -0.13
C GLN A 343 -17.54 -7.03 -1.10
N GLN A 344 -18.39 -6.83 -2.11
CA GLN A 344 -18.64 -7.83 -3.14
C GLN A 344 -17.36 -8.13 -3.94
N ARG A 345 -16.65 -7.10 -4.38
CA ARG A 345 -15.36 -7.26 -5.11
C ARG A 345 -14.34 -8.02 -4.27
N ASN A 346 -14.22 -7.69 -2.98
CA ASN A 346 -13.32 -8.41 -2.08
C ASN A 346 -13.70 -9.88 -1.95
N SER A 347 -14.99 -10.20 -1.75
CA SER A 347 -15.48 -11.58 -1.67
C SER A 347 -15.15 -12.37 -2.94
N ASP A 348 -15.34 -11.76 -4.11
CA ASP A 348 -15.06 -12.42 -5.38
C ASP A 348 -13.55 -12.59 -5.62
N SER A 349 -12.74 -11.58 -5.25
CA SER A 349 -11.28 -11.67 -5.30
C SER A 349 -10.72 -12.74 -4.34
N GLN A 350 -11.29 -12.87 -3.14
CA GLN A 350 -10.93 -13.95 -2.21
C GLN A 350 -11.23 -15.34 -2.78
N LYS A 351 -12.40 -15.51 -3.41
CA LYS A 351 -12.75 -16.78 -4.07
C LYS A 351 -11.78 -17.10 -5.22
N GLN A 352 -11.43 -16.08 -6.03
CA GLN A 352 -10.46 -16.22 -7.12
C GLN A 352 -9.08 -16.59 -6.58
N LEU A 353 -8.58 -15.89 -5.57
CA LEU A 353 -7.31 -16.18 -4.92
C LEU A 353 -7.30 -17.61 -4.36
N THR A 354 -8.37 -18.02 -3.65
CA THR A 354 -8.47 -19.38 -3.08
C THR A 354 -8.41 -20.46 -4.16
N ARG A 355 -9.12 -20.28 -5.29
CA ARG A 355 -9.05 -21.20 -6.43
C ARG A 355 -7.66 -21.26 -7.02
N TYR A 356 -7.06 -20.09 -7.24
CA TYR A 356 -5.69 -19.99 -7.76
C TYR A 356 -4.68 -20.71 -6.87
N LEU A 357 -4.79 -20.54 -5.53
CA LEU A 357 -3.94 -21.22 -4.55
C LEU A 357 -4.09 -22.75 -4.63
N LEU A 358 -5.33 -23.25 -4.75
CA LEU A 358 -5.60 -24.68 -4.88
C LEU A 358 -5.02 -25.27 -6.18
N ASP A 359 -5.17 -24.57 -7.30
CA ASP A 359 -4.66 -25.02 -8.60
C ASP A 359 -3.13 -24.93 -8.64
N ALA A 360 -2.54 -23.88 -8.05
CA ALA A 360 -1.09 -23.77 -7.91
C ALA A 360 -0.49 -24.89 -7.06
N LYS A 361 -1.15 -25.26 -5.93
CA LYS A 361 -0.74 -26.39 -5.10
C LYS A 361 -0.76 -27.71 -5.86
N LYS A 362 -1.81 -27.98 -6.64
CA LYS A 362 -1.87 -29.19 -7.49
C LYS A 362 -0.75 -29.20 -8.52
N THR A 363 -0.52 -28.06 -9.18
CA THR A 363 0.57 -27.94 -10.16
C THR A 363 1.93 -28.19 -9.50
N LEU A 364 2.17 -27.59 -8.32
CA LEU A 364 3.40 -27.82 -7.56
C LEU A 364 3.59 -29.28 -7.14
N ALA A 365 2.52 -29.96 -6.74
CA ALA A 365 2.57 -31.39 -6.41
C ALA A 365 2.92 -32.24 -7.65
N MET A 366 2.28 -31.97 -8.79
CA MET A 366 2.59 -32.67 -10.06
C MET A 366 4.05 -32.47 -10.48
N LEU A 367 4.54 -31.23 -10.41
CA LEU A 367 5.93 -30.92 -10.71
C LEU A 367 6.91 -31.59 -9.74
N ALA A 368 6.50 -31.78 -8.46
CA ALA A 368 7.29 -32.50 -7.48
C ALA A 368 7.43 -33.99 -7.85
N ASP A 369 6.32 -34.60 -8.24
CA ASP A 369 6.31 -36.00 -8.66
C ASP A 369 7.14 -36.22 -9.93
N GLU A 370 7.00 -35.30 -10.91
CA GLU A 370 7.78 -35.29 -12.16
C GLU A 370 9.29 -35.14 -11.87
N GLN A 371 9.66 -34.19 -10.97
CA GLN A 371 11.05 -34.03 -10.55
C GLN A 371 11.61 -35.28 -9.86
N LYS A 372 10.80 -35.94 -9.02
CA LYS A 372 11.21 -37.16 -8.38
C LYS A 372 11.49 -38.29 -9.40
N LEU A 373 10.61 -38.46 -10.36
CA LEU A 373 10.79 -39.42 -11.46
C LEU A 373 12.03 -39.10 -12.28
N SER A 374 12.24 -37.84 -12.66
CA SER A 374 13.41 -37.43 -13.44
C SER A 374 14.72 -37.63 -12.64
N ASN A 375 14.73 -37.38 -11.31
CA ASN A 375 15.88 -37.70 -10.46
C ASN A 375 16.17 -39.23 -10.45
N GLU A 376 15.16 -40.08 -10.33
CA GLU A 376 15.30 -41.53 -10.40
C GLU A 376 15.89 -41.98 -11.76
N VAL A 377 15.44 -41.35 -12.86
CA VAL A 377 15.99 -41.60 -14.21
C VAL A 377 17.46 -41.18 -14.29
N VAL A 378 17.82 -39.99 -13.77
CA VAL A 378 19.24 -39.53 -13.73
C VAL A 378 20.11 -40.49 -12.95
N ASP A 379 19.67 -41.01 -11.80
CA ASP A 379 20.45 -41.94 -11.01
C ASP A 379 20.58 -43.32 -11.65
N ASP A 380 19.53 -43.81 -12.35
CA ASP A 380 19.60 -45.02 -13.18
C ASP A 380 20.57 -44.79 -14.38
N LEU A 381 20.50 -43.70 -15.07
CA LEU A 381 21.40 -43.35 -16.18
C LEU A 381 22.87 -43.27 -15.73
N LYS A 382 23.15 -42.66 -14.57
CA LYS A 382 24.50 -42.66 -13.98
C LYS A 382 25.02 -44.09 -13.73
N THR A 383 24.16 -44.94 -13.19
CA THR A 383 24.49 -46.34 -12.91
C THR A 383 24.77 -47.12 -14.21
N ARG A 384 23.90 -47.00 -15.21
CA ARG A 384 24.08 -47.64 -16.50
C ARG A 384 25.26 -47.15 -17.31
N LEU A 385 25.56 -45.84 -17.20
CA LEU A 385 26.75 -45.27 -17.85
C LEU A 385 28.04 -45.97 -17.37
N GLY A 386 28.10 -46.34 -16.07
CA GLY A 386 29.21 -47.11 -15.52
C GLY A 386 29.42 -48.50 -16.12
N TYR A 387 28.38 -49.11 -16.69
CA TYR A 387 28.40 -50.41 -17.33
C TYR A 387 28.29 -50.35 -18.86
N GLY A 388 28.32 -49.16 -19.46
CA GLY A 388 28.17 -48.95 -20.93
C GLY A 388 26.73 -49.14 -21.41
N GLY A 389 25.72 -49.22 -20.55
CA GLY A 389 24.31 -49.43 -20.86
C GLY A 389 23.50 -48.15 -21.09
N ALA A 390 24.09 -46.98 -21.01
CA ALA A 390 23.49 -45.70 -21.31
C ALA A 390 24.46 -44.76 -22.01
N SER A 391 23.94 -43.77 -22.74
CA SER A 391 24.74 -42.70 -23.37
C SER A 391 24.92 -41.51 -22.42
N ILE A 392 26.09 -40.90 -22.52
CA ILE A 392 26.33 -39.61 -21.79
C ILE A 392 25.37 -38.51 -22.25
N SER A 393 24.89 -38.60 -23.53
CA SER A 393 23.88 -37.69 -24.08
C SER A 393 22.53 -37.82 -23.35
N ASP A 394 22.12 -39.09 -23.08
CA ASP A 394 20.86 -39.33 -22.34
C ASP A 394 20.93 -38.73 -20.93
N LEU A 395 22.05 -38.92 -20.25
CA LEU A 395 22.29 -38.35 -18.92
C LEU A 395 22.22 -36.82 -18.95
N VAL A 396 22.92 -36.18 -19.89
CA VAL A 396 22.92 -34.70 -19.99
C VAL A 396 21.55 -34.19 -20.40
N SER A 397 20.82 -34.90 -21.28
CA SER A 397 19.44 -34.55 -21.65
C SER A 397 18.52 -34.58 -20.45
N GLU A 398 18.56 -35.61 -19.62
CA GLU A 398 17.70 -35.72 -18.44
C GLU A 398 18.07 -34.68 -17.36
N MET A 399 19.36 -34.36 -17.21
CA MET A 399 19.80 -33.24 -16.37
C MET A 399 19.25 -31.90 -16.84
N MET A 400 19.07 -31.68 -18.17
CA MET A 400 18.41 -30.48 -18.68
C MET A 400 16.91 -30.47 -18.37
N VAL A 401 16.25 -31.63 -18.43
CA VAL A 401 14.85 -31.78 -18.00
C VAL A 401 14.72 -31.41 -16.53
N LEU A 402 15.62 -31.92 -15.67
CA LEU A 402 15.65 -31.52 -14.26
C LEU A 402 15.87 -30.02 -14.06
N ALA A 403 16.79 -29.40 -14.80
CA ALA A 403 16.99 -27.96 -14.75
C ALA A 403 15.71 -27.22 -15.11
N GLU A 404 15.10 -27.62 -16.24
CA GLU A 404 13.83 -27.11 -16.66
C GLU A 404 12.75 -27.33 -15.59
N LEU A 405 12.60 -28.47 -14.92
CA LEU A 405 11.72 -28.78 -13.82
C LEU A 405 12.11 -27.94 -12.57
N GLU A 406 13.33 -27.60 -12.21
CA GLU A 406 13.73 -26.72 -11.10
C GLU A 406 13.39 -25.23 -11.32
N PHE A 407 13.35 -24.76 -12.51
CA PHE A 407 12.84 -23.43 -12.79
C PHE A 407 11.30 -23.32 -12.68
N GLN A 408 10.43 -24.36 -13.12
CA GLN A 408 8.94 -24.31 -13.07
C GLN A 408 8.39 -24.13 -11.70
N VAL A 409 8.89 -24.75 -10.70
CA VAL A 409 8.38 -24.51 -9.38
C VAL A 409 8.94 -23.22 -8.80
N LEU A 410 10.16 -22.81 -9.15
CA LEU A 410 10.64 -21.49 -8.74
C LEU A 410 9.72 -20.39 -9.26
N ASP A 411 9.36 -20.45 -10.54
CA ASP A 411 8.44 -19.52 -11.16
C ASP A 411 7.04 -19.61 -10.56
N LYS A 412 6.53 -20.85 -10.36
CA LYS A 412 5.20 -21.05 -9.79
C LYS A 412 5.11 -20.57 -8.34
N LYS A 413 6.16 -20.78 -7.54
CA LYS A 413 6.24 -20.24 -6.18
C LYS A 413 6.29 -18.71 -6.16
N ARG A 414 7.06 -18.10 -7.07
CA ARG A 414 7.08 -16.65 -7.22
C ARG A 414 5.72 -16.10 -7.61
N GLU A 415 5.11 -16.66 -8.66
CA GLU A 415 3.79 -16.27 -9.14
C GLU A 415 2.76 -16.30 -8.01
N LEU A 416 2.76 -17.37 -7.22
CA LEU A 416 1.85 -17.56 -6.11
C LEU A 416 2.02 -16.47 -5.04
N ARG A 417 3.26 -16.16 -4.64
CA ARG A 417 3.54 -15.07 -3.69
C ARG A 417 3.18 -13.71 -4.24
N SER A 418 3.45 -13.48 -5.53
CA SER A 418 3.10 -12.22 -6.20
C SER A 418 1.58 -12.00 -6.25
N GLN A 419 0.79 -13.04 -6.53
CA GLN A 419 -0.68 -12.94 -6.53
C GLN A 419 -1.25 -12.61 -5.15
N VAL A 420 -0.71 -13.21 -4.08
CA VAL A 420 -1.13 -12.88 -2.72
C VAL A 420 -0.75 -11.45 -2.35
N LEU A 421 0.47 -11.01 -2.72
CA LEU A 421 0.92 -9.64 -2.45
C LEU A 421 0.12 -8.61 -3.26
N GLU A 422 -0.23 -8.92 -4.50
CA GLU A 422 -1.10 -8.09 -5.34
C GLU A 422 -2.48 -7.94 -4.70
N TYR A 423 -3.08 -9.05 -4.25
CA TYR A 423 -4.33 -9.01 -3.50
C TYR A 423 -4.21 -8.11 -2.26
N ALA A 424 -3.17 -8.32 -1.45
CA ALA A 424 -2.96 -7.52 -0.24
C ALA A 424 -2.77 -6.01 -0.54
N SER A 425 -2.04 -5.68 -1.61
CA SER A 425 -1.82 -4.31 -2.04
C SER A 425 -3.11 -3.64 -2.54
N ASN A 426 -3.94 -4.39 -3.27
CA ASN A 426 -5.21 -3.88 -3.80
C ASN A 426 -6.21 -3.55 -2.69
N TYR A 427 -6.16 -4.26 -1.57
CA TYR A 427 -7.07 -4.06 -0.44
C TYR A 427 -6.46 -3.29 0.74
N GLY A 428 -5.21 -2.84 0.62
CA GLY A 428 -4.52 -2.03 1.63
C GLY A 428 -4.26 -2.79 2.93
N ILE A 429 -3.88 -4.06 2.84
CA ILE A 429 -3.61 -4.96 3.97
C ILE A 429 -2.17 -5.49 3.99
N VAL A 430 -1.25 -4.84 3.27
CA VAL A 430 0.17 -5.25 3.25
C VAL A 430 0.79 -5.15 4.64
N CYS A 431 0.43 -4.13 5.42
CA CYS A 431 0.94 -3.99 6.78
C CYS A 431 0.53 -5.16 7.70
N SER A 432 -0.62 -5.81 7.44
CA SER A 432 -1.05 -7.01 8.19
C SER A 432 -0.17 -8.21 7.86
N LEU A 433 0.29 -8.34 6.60
CA LEU A 433 1.23 -9.38 6.20
C LEU A 433 2.57 -9.24 6.93
N THR A 434 3.02 -8.02 7.13
CA THR A 434 4.31 -7.68 7.73
C THR A 434 4.26 -7.52 9.26
N GLY A 435 3.07 -7.51 9.84
CA GLY A 435 2.88 -7.24 11.28
C GLY A 435 3.26 -5.81 11.68
N SER A 436 3.23 -4.85 10.75
CA SER A 436 3.64 -3.46 10.98
C SER A 436 2.48 -2.48 11.17
N CYS A 437 1.22 -2.93 11.10
CA CYS A 437 0.04 -2.06 11.17
C CYS A 437 -0.01 -1.20 12.44
N ASP A 438 0.28 -1.79 13.60
CA ASP A 438 0.25 -1.07 14.89
C ASP A 438 1.35 -0.03 14.98
N SER A 439 2.56 -0.37 14.50
CA SER A 439 3.71 0.54 14.47
C SER A 439 3.44 1.73 13.54
N ILE A 440 2.85 1.49 12.38
CA ILE A 440 2.45 2.55 11.44
C ILE A 440 1.40 3.45 12.08
N SER A 441 0.36 2.87 12.70
CA SER A 441 -0.70 3.62 13.36
C SER A 441 -0.16 4.49 14.49
N GLY A 442 0.69 3.92 15.36
CA GLY A 442 1.34 4.65 16.44
C GLY A 442 2.24 5.80 15.94
N SER A 443 2.99 5.57 14.86
CA SER A 443 3.82 6.60 14.25
C SER A 443 2.98 7.74 13.63
N ILE A 444 1.84 7.43 13.00
CA ILE A 444 0.92 8.44 12.46
C ILE A 444 0.32 9.30 13.58
N GLU A 445 -0.02 8.71 14.73
CA GLU A 445 -0.55 9.46 15.88
C GLU A 445 0.46 10.46 16.46
N ASN A 446 1.75 10.19 16.31
CA ASN A 446 2.82 11.06 16.78
C ASN A 446 3.12 12.23 15.83
N ILE A 447 2.65 12.20 14.58
CA ILE A 447 2.83 13.32 13.62
C ILE A 447 2.18 14.63 14.13
N GLY A 448 1.11 14.53 14.92
CA GLY A 448 0.33 15.68 15.41
C GLY A 448 0.76 16.20 16.79
N LYS A 449 1.72 15.54 17.43
CA LYS A 449 2.29 15.97 18.71
C LYS A 449 3.56 16.77 18.49
#